data_086d1f026ea0166aa9dd5c589079e73b
#
_entry.id   086d1f026ea0166aa9dd5c589079e73b
#
_cell.length_a   1.000
_cell.length_b   1.000
_cell.length_c   1.000
_cell.angle_alpha   90.00
_cell.angle_beta   90.00
_cell.angle_gamma   90.00
#
_symmetry.space_group_name_H-M   'P 1'
#
loop_
_entity.id
_entity.type
_entity.pdbx_description
1 polymer ?
#
loop_
_entity_poly.entity_id
_entity_poly.type
_entity_poly.pdbx_seq_one_letter_code
_entity_poly.pdbx_strand_id
1 'polypeptide(L)'
;MGAGPMRSPRTFHLQPAQCSAFRLVRIIPMLGWFLVAWLLAVMPGTSSASEAAESRQLSTATFAGGCFWCMEEVFEGVEGVVSVTSGYTGGRAVNPSYEEVSAGGTGHVEAVEVVYDSTKVTYDRLLAVFWRNIDPTTPDRQFCDRGTQYRAAIFYRDAEQRRLAEASRLALEKSKPFQEPIVTEIVPASAFYAAEEYHQD
;
A
#
# COMPACT_ATOMS: atom_id res chain seq x y z
N MET A 1 11.80 2.56 54.70
CA MET A 1 12.94 1.63 54.64
C MET A 1 12.44 0.33 54.03
N GLY A 2 13.06 -0.13 52.94
CA GLY A 2 12.72 -1.41 52.32
C GLY A 2 12.73 -1.30 50.78
N ALA A 3 13.91 -1.19 50.20
CA ALA A 3 14.10 -1.31 48.76
C ALA A 3 14.01 -2.79 48.38
N GLY A 4 13.06 -3.15 47.49
CA GLY A 4 12.97 -4.47 46.87
C GLY A 4 13.84 -4.56 45.62
N PRO A 5 14.39 -5.72 45.28
CA PRO A 5 15.38 -5.86 44.23
C PRO A 5 14.78 -5.78 42.83
N MET A 6 15.46 -5.04 41.94
CA MET A 6 15.20 -4.98 40.48
C MET A 6 15.40 -6.36 39.84
N ARG A 7 14.39 -6.81 39.10
CA ARG A 7 14.52 -7.99 38.23
C ARG A 7 15.13 -7.57 36.90
N SER A 8 16.22 -8.26 36.52
CA SER A 8 16.90 -8.12 35.21
C SER A 8 16.05 -8.64 34.05
N PRO A 9 16.19 -8.08 32.84
CA PRO A 9 15.48 -8.56 31.66
C PRO A 9 16.07 -9.89 31.16
N ARG A 10 15.18 -10.84 30.87
CA ARG A 10 15.53 -12.13 30.24
C ARG A 10 15.81 -11.90 28.78
N THR A 11 17.03 -12.18 28.38
CA THR A 11 17.46 -12.33 26.98
C THR A 11 16.86 -13.62 26.39
N PHE A 12 16.03 -13.48 25.36
CA PHE A 12 15.58 -14.60 24.54
C PHE A 12 16.65 -14.92 23.51
N HIS A 13 17.30 -16.07 23.64
CA HIS A 13 18.14 -16.67 22.59
C HIS A 13 17.24 -17.41 21.59
N LEU A 14 17.21 -16.93 20.35
CA LEU A 14 16.66 -17.68 19.21
C LEU A 14 17.76 -18.64 18.70
N GLN A 15 17.46 -19.94 18.77
CA GLN A 15 18.28 -20.98 18.13
C GLN A 15 17.97 -21.05 16.63
N PRO A 16 18.96 -21.22 15.77
CA PRO A 16 18.73 -21.42 14.34
C PRO A 16 18.30 -22.86 14.05
N ALA A 17 17.23 -23.00 13.26
CA ALA A 17 16.72 -24.26 12.76
C ALA A 17 17.70 -24.90 11.78
N GLN A 18 18.09 -26.16 12.04
CA GLN A 18 18.96 -26.97 11.21
C GLN A 18 18.19 -27.49 9.99
N CYS A 19 18.68 -27.18 8.80
CA CYS A 19 18.27 -27.83 7.55
C CYS A 19 18.87 -29.25 7.49
N SER A 20 18.01 -30.26 7.52
CA SER A 20 18.40 -31.66 7.25
C SER A 20 18.41 -31.91 5.75
N ALA A 21 19.58 -32.32 5.28
CA ALA A 21 19.83 -32.77 3.91
C ALA A 21 19.17 -34.14 3.64
N PHE A 22 18.32 -34.20 2.61
CA PHE A 22 17.85 -35.50 2.10
C PHE A 22 18.84 -36.10 1.11
N ARG A 23 19.27 -37.33 1.42
CA ARG A 23 20.21 -38.18 0.68
C ARG A 23 19.59 -38.63 -0.65
N LEU A 24 20.39 -38.51 -1.70
CA LEU A 24 20.23 -39.22 -2.98
C LEU A 24 20.29 -40.72 -2.78
N VAL A 25 19.28 -41.43 -3.26
CA VAL A 25 19.39 -42.88 -3.53
C VAL A 25 19.49 -43.08 -5.05
N ARG A 26 20.68 -43.50 -5.48
CA ARG A 26 20.96 -44.02 -6.83
C ARG A 26 20.50 -45.47 -6.88
N ILE A 27 19.68 -45.81 -7.86
CA ILE A 27 19.51 -47.22 -8.29
C ILE A 27 19.59 -47.23 -9.82
N ILE A 28 20.62 -47.91 -10.32
CA ILE A 28 20.79 -48.51 -11.62
C ILE A 28 21.04 -50.01 -11.31
N PRO A 29 20.58 -51.04 -12.03
CA PRO A 29 20.68 -51.19 -13.48
C PRO A 29 19.67 -52.16 -14.15
N MET A 30 19.93 -52.38 -15.40
CA MET A 30 19.88 -53.55 -16.27
C MET A 30 18.90 -53.53 -17.44
N LEU A 31 19.51 -53.37 -18.55
CA LEU A 31 19.49 -54.10 -19.82
C LEU A 31 18.24 -54.95 -20.16
N GLY A 32 17.68 -54.66 -21.32
CA GLY A 32 16.79 -55.53 -22.04
C GLY A 32 16.52 -54.98 -23.44
N TRP A 33 17.22 -55.44 -24.41
CA TRP A 33 17.00 -55.22 -25.86
C TRP A 33 15.67 -55.79 -26.30
N PHE A 34 14.83 -55.01 -26.95
CA PHE A 34 13.94 -55.48 -28.03
C PHE A 34 13.66 -54.36 -29.02
N LEU A 35 14.23 -54.54 -30.26
CA LEU A 35 13.89 -53.81 -31.46
C LEU A 35 12.45 -54.20 -31.89
N VAL A 36 11.55 -53.23 -32.00
CA VAL A 36 10.48 -53.26 -32.99
C VAL A 36 10.23 -51.82 -33.44
N ALA A 37 10.53 -51.54 -34.67
CA ALA A 37 10.20 -50.30 -35.36
C ALA A 37 8.68 -50.19 -35.57
N TRP A 38 8.11 -49.12 -35.04
CA TRP A 38 6.83 -48.58 -35.51
C TRP A 38 6.98 -47.07 -35.69
N LEU A 39 7.21 -46.68 -36.93
CA LEU A 39 7.08 -45.29 -37.37
C LEU A 39 5.57 -44.93 -37.35
N LEU A 40 5.14 -44.27 -36.30
CA LEU A 40 3.96 -43.42 -36.33
C LEU A 40 4.44 -42.02 -35.95
N ALA A 41 4.42 -41.13 -36.96
CA ALA A 41 4.66 -39.74 -36.82
C ALA A 41 3.61 -39.14 -35.86
N VAL A 42 3.92 -39.09 -34.55
CA VAL A 42 3.18 -38.27 -33.64
C VAL A 42 3.76 -36.86 -33.81
N MET A 43 3.04 -36.04 -34.58
CA MET A 43 3.26 -34.59 -34.56
C MET A 43 3.11 -34.14 -33.13
N PRO A 44 4.13 -33.55 -32.51
CA PRO A 44 3.92 -32.83 -31.23
C PRO A 44 3.04 -31.62 -31.58
N GLY A 45 1.75 -31.73 -31.23
CA GLY A 45 0.89 -30.57 -31.16
C GLY A 45 1.54 -29.60 -30.15
N THR A 46 2.21 -28.57 -30.68
CA THR A 46 2.57 -27.41 -29.87
C THR A 46 1.27 -26.75 -29.43
N SER A 47 0.73 -27.20 -28.28
CA SER A 47 -0.21 -26.40 -27.53
C SER A 47 0.54 -25.12 -27.15
N SER A 48 0.43 -24.10 -27.99
CA SER A 48 0.60 -22.72 -27.57
C SER A 48 -0.47 -22.47 -26.53
N ALA A 49 -0.14 -22.73 -25.27
CA ALA A 49 -0.81 -22.07 -24.19
C ALA A 49 -0.53 -20.58 -24.40
N SER A 50 -1.48 -19.91 -25.04
CA SER A 50 -1.59 -18.48 -24.99
C SER A 50 -1.80 -18.16 -23.52
N GLU A 51 -0.71 -17.91 -22.82
CA GLU A 51 -0.70 -17.24 -21.53
C GLU A 51 -1.33 -15.89 -21.85
N ALA A 52 -2.65 -15.79 -21.65
CA ALA A 52 -3.38 -14.55 -21.76
C ALA A 52 -2.70 -13.65 -20.73
N ALA A 53 -1.87 -12.74 -21.19
CA ALA A 53 -1.31 -11.68 -20.38
C ALA A 53 -2.51 -10.97 -19.76
N GLU A 54 -2.77 -11.24 -18.49
CA GLU A 54 -3.82 -10.61 -17.71
C GLU A 54 -3.55 -9.12 -17.77
N SER A 55 -4.35 -8.40 -18.57
CA SER A 55 -4.14 -7.00 -18.81
C SER A 55 -4.35 -6.25 -17.49
N ARG A 56 -3.28 -5.78 -16.88
CA ARG A 56 -3.33 -4.93 -15.68
C ARG A 56 -4.25 -3.74 -15.96
N GLN A 57 -5.23 -3.55 -15.12
CA GLN A 57 -6.10 -2.37 -15.18
C GLN A 57 -5.65 -1.38 -14.12
N LEU A 58 -4.74 -0.47 -14.52
CA LEU A 58 -4.19 0.52 -13.60
C LEU A 58 -5.21 1.62 -13.31
N SER A 59 -5.32 1.96 -12.05
CA SER A 59 -6.13 3.06 -11.52
C SER A 59 -5.30 3.86 -10.53
N THR A 60 -5.73 5.10 -10.25
CA THR A 60 -5.00 6.00 -9.35
C THR A 60 -5.93 6.49 -8.24
N ALA A 61 -5.41 6.53 -7.01
CA ALA A 61 -6.05 7.11 -5.83
C ALA A 61 -5.12 8.14 -5.19
N THR A 62 -5.66 9.15 -4.51
CA THR A 62 -4.85 10.18 -3.84
C THR A 62 -5.37 10.40 -2.43
N PHE A 63 -4.46 10.28 -1.44
CA PHE A 63 -4.77 10.37 -0.02
C PHE A 63 -3.80 11.31 0.70
N ALA A 64 -4.33 12.10 1.63
CA ALA A 64 -3.56 12.87 2.59
C ALA A 64 -3.88 12.36 4.00
N GLY A 65 -2.87 11.98 4.74
CA GLY A 65 -3.02 11.37 6.08
C GLY A 65 -1.92 11.81 7.06
N GLY A 66 -1.48 13.05 6.99
CA GLY A 66 -0.33 13.56 7.75
C GLY A 66 0.96 13.42 6.97
N CYS A 67 2.03 13.03 7.63
CA CYS A 67 3.34 12.81 6.99
C CYS A 67 3.21 11.84 5.82
N PHE A 68 3.62 12.26 4.63
CA PHE A 68 3.51 11.45 3.42
C PHE A 68 4.39 10.18 3.47
N TRP A 69 5.56 10.20 4.14
CA TRP A 69 6.38 9.00 4.33
C TRP A 69 5.63 7.89 5.09
N CYS A 70 4.88 8.27 6.14
CA CYS A 70 4.08 7.30 6.88
C CYS A 70 2.98 6.69 5.99
N MET A 71 2.37 7.50 5.13
CA MET A 71 1.33 7.03 4.22
C MET A 71 1.90 6.22 3.05
N GLU A 72 3.06 6.57 2.54
CA GLU A 72 3.79 5.84 1.50
C GLU A 72 4.06 4.41 1.94
N GLU A 73 4.76 4.21 3.08
CA GLU A 73 5.04 2.88 3.67
C GLU A 73 3.77 2.02 3.82
N VAL A 74 2.67 2.65 4.28
CA VAL A 74 1.40 1.97 4.50
C VAL A 74 0.81 1.44 3.18
N PHE A 75 0.84 2.23 2.11
CA PHE A 75 0.24 1.84 0.83
C PHE A 75 1.15 0.92 0.01
N GLU A 76 2.46 1.07 0.08
CA GLU A 76 3.42 0.16 -0.56
C GLU A 76 3.27 -1.28 -0.06
N GLY A 77 2.94 -1.45 1.22
CA GLY A 77 2.65 -2.76 1.81
C GLY A 77 1.36 -3.43 1.32
N VAL A 78 0.57 -2.79 0.45
CA VAL A 78 -0.71 -3.33 -0.03
C VAL A 78 -0.51 -4.13 -1.33
N GLU A 79 -0.79 -5.42 -1.30
CA GLU A 79 -0.77 -6.25 -2.50
C GLU A 79 -1.69 -5.68 -3.59
N GLY A 80 -1.17 -5.52 -4.80
CA GLY A 80 -1.88 -4.92 -5.92
C GLY A 80 -1.60 -3.43 -6.13
N VAL A 81 -0.96 -2.76 -5.18
CA VAL A 81 -0.36 -1.43 -5.40
C VAL A 81 0.87 -1.59 -6.28
N VAL A 82 1.02 -0.70 -7.25
CA VAL A 82 2.09 -0.73 -8.25
C VAL A 82 3.16 0.30 -7.93
N SER A 83 2.75 1.49 -7.49
CA SER A 83 3.64 2.55 -7.01
C SER A 83 2.90 3.48 -6.09
N VAL A 84 3.62 4.08 -5.19
CA VAL A 84 3.20 5.21 -4.36
C VAL A 84 4.17 6.36 -4.64
N THR A 85 3.67 7.58 -4.67
CA THR A 85 4.49 8.77 -4.88
C THR A 85 4.09 9.78 -3.83
N SER A 86 5.03 10.21 -3.02
CA SER A 86 4.88 11.31 -2.06
C SER A 86 4.84 12.65 -2.78
N GLY A 87 3.98 13.56 -2.33
CA GLY A 87 3.82 14.86 -3.00
C GLY A 87 2.84 15.80 -2.31
N TYR A 88 2.42 16.81 -3.07
CA TYR A 88 1.60 17.91 -2.59
C TYR A 88 0.37 18.10 -3.48
N THR A 89 -0.78 18.31 -2.86
CA THR A 89 -2.04 18.59 -3.59
C THR A 89 -3.01 19.41 -2.75
N GLY A 90 -4.12 19.85 -3.36
CA GLY A 90 -5.21 20.55 -2.67
C GLY A 90 -4.97 22.05 -2.45
N GLY A 91 -3.79 22.56 -2.76
CA GLY A 91 -3.43 23.97 -2.62
C GLY A 91 -3.57 24.78 -3.90
N ARG A 92 -3.07 26.02 -3.86
CA ARG A 92 -3.13 26.97 -4.97
C ARG A 92 -1.77 27.30 -5.57
N ALA A 93 -0.69 27.09 -4.82
CA ALA A 93 0.66 27.30 -5.32
C ALA A 93 0.96 26.34 -6.47
N VAL A 94 1.59 26.83 -7.53
CA VAL A 94 1.99 26.02 -8.67
C VAL A 94 3.40 25.52 -8.42
N ASN A 95 3.63 24.23 -8.50
CA ASN A 95 4.91 23.57 -8.31
C ASN A 95 5.62 24.02 -7.00
N PRO A 96 4.95 23.84 -5.83
CA PRO A 96 5.51 24.29 -4.56
C PRO A 96 6.70 23.42 -4.15
N SER A 97 7.66 24.00 -3.43
CA SER A 97 8.72 23.25 -2.77
C SER A 97 8.28 22.73 -1.40
N TYR A 98 9.06 21.79 -0.85
CA TYR A 98 8.84 21.27 0.51
C TYR A 98 8.86 22.41 1.55
N GLU A 99 9.83 23.32 1.44
CA GLU A 99 9.95 24.45 2.36
C GLU A 99 8.69 25.34 2.33
N GLU A 100 8.13 25.59 1.16
CA GLU A 100 6.91 26.39 1.02
C GLU A 100 5.70 25.69 1.63
N VAL A 101 5.54 24.38 1.40
CA VAL A 101 4.42 23.60 1.96
C VAL A 101 4.57 23.46 3.47
N SER A 102 5.75 23.12 3.96
CA SER A 102 6.03 22.94 5.39
C SER A 102 5.94 24.25 6.19
N ALA A 103 6.27 25.39 5.59
CA ALA A 103 6.06 26.70 6.19
C ALA A 103 4.57 27.08 6.30
N GLY A 104 3.69 26.36 5.58
CA GLY A 104 2.25 26.66 5.51
C GLY A 104 1.93 27.80 4.54
N GLY A 105 0.62 28.04 4.33
CA GLY A 105 0.13 29.14 3.49
C GLY A 105 -0.02 28.83 1.99
N THR A 106 0.55 27.75 1.47
CA THR A 106 0.33 27.29 0.09
C THR A 106 -1.06 26.70 -0.12
N GLY A 107 -1.69 26.24 0.97
CA GLY A 107 -2.95 25.51 0.96
C GLY A 107 -2.79 24.03 0.60
N HIS A 108 -1.61 23.60 0.17
CA HIS A 108 -1.32 22.20 -0.10
C HIS A 108 -1.26 21.36 1.17
N VAL A 109 -1.54 20.07 0.99
CA VAL A 109 -1.28 19.02 1.98
C VAL A 109 -0.19 18.11 1.48
N GLU A 110 0.54 17.50 2.41
CA GLU A 110 1.31 16.31 2.13
C GLU A 110 0.35 15.17 1.79
N ALA A 111 0.58 14.52 0.67
CA ALA A 111 -0.29 13.48 0.15
C ALA A 111 0.50 12.41 -0.59
N VAL A 112 -0.12 11.26 -0.78
CA VAL A 112 0.41 10.20 -1.63
C VAL A 112 -0.52 9.94 -2.81
N GLU A 113 0.08 9.78 -3.99
CA GLU A 113 -0.58 9.28 -5.19
C GLU A 113 -0.29 7.80 -5.33
N VAL A 114 -1.32 6.97 -5.27
CA VAL A 114 -1.26 5.50 -5.28
C VAL A 114 -1.73 4.99 -6.62
N VAL A 115 -0.84 4.39 -7.41
CA VAL A 115 -1.18 3.65 -8.62
C VAL A 115 -1.38 2.18 -8.26
N TYR A 116 -2.51 1.61 -8.62
CA TYR A 116 -2.86 0.24 -8.26
C TYR A 116 -3.51 -0.53 -9.41
N ASP A 117 -3.36 -1.84 -9.40
CA ASP A 117 -4.02 -2.76 -10.30
C ASP A 117 -5.42 -3.09 -9.77
N SER A 118 -6.46 -2.51 -10.38
CA SER A 118 -7.84 -2.67 -9.93
C SER A 118 -8.37 -4.10 -10.10
N THR A 119 -7.65 -4.98 -10.79
CA THR A 119 -7.95 -6.42 -10.85
C THR A 119 -7.48 -7.16 -9.59
N LYS A 120 -6.54 -6.59 -8.83
CA LYS A 120 -5.93 -7.19 -7.62
C LYS A 120 -6.39 -6.53 -6.34
N VAL A 121 -6.54 -5.22 -6.32
CA VAL A 121 -6.97 -4.46 -5.15
C VAL A 121 -8.03 -3.44 -5.53
N THR A 122 -9.10 -3.37 -4.74
CA THR A 122 -10.20 -2.44 -4.97
C THR A 122 -9.95 -1.09 -4.28
N TYR A 123 -10.58 -0.03 -4.78
CA TYR A 123 -10.54 1.28 -4.12
C TYR A 123 -11.10 1.24 -2.69
N ASP A 124 -12.15 0.43 -2.43
CA ASP A 124 -12.67 0.20 -1.07
C ASP A 124 -11.61 -0.37 -0.13
N ARG A 125 -10.74 -1.26 -0.62
CA ARG A 125 -9.64 -1.79 0.17
C ARG A 125 -8.62 -0.70 0.52
N LEU A 126 -8.30 0.18 -0.42
CA LEU A 126 -7.42 1.33 -0.17
C LEU A 126 -8.04 2.30 0.84
N LEU A 127 -9.34 2.58 0.74
CA LEU A 127 -10.07 3.37 1.73
C LEU A 127 -10.02 2.73 3.12
N ALA A 128 -10.17 1.40 3.21
CA ALA A 128 -10.09 0.70 4.49
C ALA A 128 -8.68 0.76 5.10
N VAL A 129 -7.63 0.76 4.27
CA VAL A 129 -6.24 0.98 4.71
C VAL A 129 -6.07 2.42 5.21
N PHE A 130 -6.51 3.41 4.43
CA PHE A 130 -6.47 4.82 4.79
C PHE A 130 -7.08 5.08 6.16
N TRP A 131 -8.35 4.69 6.38
CA TRP A 131 -9.08 4.94 7.63
C TRP A 131 -8.43 4.31 8.87
N ARG A 132 -7.63 3.25 8.71
CA ARG A 132 -6.94 2.58 9.81
C ARG A 132 -5.62 3.25 10.21
N ASN A 133 -5.10 4.10 9.36
CA ASN A 133 -3.77 4.69 9.52
C ASN A 133 -3.81 6.21 9.75
N ILE A 134 -4.99 6.78 10.00
CA ILE A 134 -5.17 8.20 10.33
C ILE A 134 -5.99 8.37 11.62
N ASP A 135 -5.87 9.55 12.22
CA ASP A 135 -6.88 10.08 13.13
C ASP A 135 -7.90 10.88 12.32
N PRO A 136 -9.12 10.37 12.14
CA PRO A 136 -10.12 11.05 11.32
C PRO A 136 -10.81 12.23 12.02
N THR A 137 -10.52 12.48 13.30
CA THR A 137 -11.26 13.41 14.17
C THR A 137 -10.51 14.70 14.47
N THR A 138 -9.21 14.75 14.20
CA THR A 138 -8.37 15.90 14.53
C THR A 138 -8.11 16.74 13.27
N PRO A 139 -8.56 18.03 13.23
CA PRO A 139 -8.26 18.92 12.11
C PRO A 139 -6.81 19.37 12.16
N ASP A 140 -6.23 19.65 10.98
CA ASP A 140 -4.90 20.26 10.80
C ASP A 140 -3.77 19.57 11.59
N ARG A 141 -3.89 18.27 11.78
CA ARG A 141 -2.93 17.49 12.55
C ARG A 141 -3.09 16.00 12.27
N GLN A 142 -1.96 15.28 12.26
CA GLN A 142 -1.93 13.81 12.38
C GLN A 142 -0.80 13.40 13.33
N PHE A 143 -1.14 12.64 14.36
CA PHE A 143 -0.21 12.16 15.40
C PHE A 143 0.66 13.29 15.99
N CYS A 144 1.95 13.33 15.66
CA CYS A 144 2.90 14.35 16.15
C CYS A 144 2.95 15.60 15.28
N ASP A 145 2.54 15.51 14.00
CA ASP A 145 2.66 16.57 13.01
C ASP A 145 1.49 17.54 13.10
N ARG A 146 1.78 18.84 13.14
CA ARG A 146 0.80 19.92 13.30
C ARG A 146 0.93 20.93 12.19
N GLY A 147 -0.20 21.31 11.62
CA GLY A 147 -0.31 22.30 10.57
C GLY A 147 -1.32 21.88 9.52
N THR A 148 -1.83 22.84 8.76
CA THR A 148 -2.84 22.62 7.71
C THR A 148 -2.36 21.66 6.62
N GLN A 149 -1.04 21.57 6.40
CA GLN A 149 -0.42 20.64 5.47
C GLN A 149 -0.54 19.17 5.89
N TYR A 150 -0.88 18.89 7.16
CA TYR A 150 -1.06 17.54 7.70
C TYR A 150 -2.53 17.16 7.93
N ARG A 151 -3.48 17.94 7.39
CA ARG A 151 -4.90 17.57 7.49
C ARG A 151 -5.21 16.31 6.70
N ALA A 152 -6.14 15.50 7.20
CA ALA A 152 -6.57 14.29 6.52
C ALA A 152 -7.57 14.61 5.40
N ALA A 153 -7.34 14.06 4.19
CA ALA A 153 -8.24 14.22 3.05
C ALA A 153 -8.18 13.05 2.08
N ILE A 154 -9.31 12.78 1.42
CA ILE A 154 -9.45 11.87 0.29
C ILE A 154 -9.75 12.72 -0.95
N PHE A 155 -8.89 12.63 -1.97
CA PHE A 155 -9.03 13.36 -3.22
C PHE A 155 -9.59 12.44 -4.30
N TYR A 156 -10.90 12.57 -4.58
CA TYR A 156 -11.55 11.72 -5.57
C TYR A 156 -11.36 12.24 -7.01
N ARG A 157 -11.11 11.33 -7.96
CA ARG A 157 -10.87 11.63 -9.36
C ARG A 157 -12.13 11.53 -10.22
N ASP A 158 -13.13 10.75 -9.76
CA ASP A 158 -14.38 10.52 -10.48
C ASP A 158 -15.55 10.31 -9.52
N ALA A 159 -16.75 10.18 -10.10
CA ALA A 159 -17.99 10.04 -9.34
C ALA A 159 -18.05 8.72 -8.56
N GLU A 160 -17.41 7.66 -9.03
CA GLU A 160 -17.39 6.36 -8.34
C GLU A 160 -16.47 6.41 -7.13
N GLN A 161 -15.26 6.97 -7.26
CA GLN A 161 -14.37 7.20 -6.12
C GLN A 161 -15.05 8.07 -5.06
N ARG A 162 -15.72 9.14 -5.48
CA ARG A 162 -16.50 9.98 -4.58
C ARG A 162 -17.55 9.18 -3.81
N ARG A 163 -18.35 8.41 -4.53
CA ARG A 163 -19.43 7.59 -3.94
C ARG A 163 -18.87 6.59 -2.92
N LEU A 164 -17.79 5.92 -3.26
CA LEU A 164 -17.14 4.93 -2.39
C LEU A 164 -16.50 5.59 -1.16
N ALA A 165 -15.83 6.73 -1.33
CA ALA A 165 -15.26 7.50 -0.22
C ALA A 165 -16.33 7.98 0.76
N GLU A 166 -17.43 8.56 0.26
CA GLU A 166 -18.56 9.00 1.07
C GLU A 166 -19.23 7.81 1.79
N ALA A 167 -19.42 6.67 1.11
CA ALA A 167 -19.98 5.47 1.70
C ALA A 167 -19.09 4.90 2.81
N SER A 168 -17.76 4.89 2.61
CA SER A 168 -16.79 4.43 3.61
C SER A 168 -16.78 5.30 4.85
N ARG A 169 -16.86 6.64 4.69
CA ARG A 169 -17.00 7.58 5.81
C ARG A 169 -18.30 7.35 6.59
N LEU A 170 -19.42 7.15 5.90
CA LEU A 170 -20.70 6.85 6.55
C LEU A 170 -20.69 5.52 7.30
N ALA A 171 -20.00 4.50 6.77
CA ALA A 171 -19.83 3.23 7.45
C ALA A 171 -18.99 3.38 8.71
N LEU A 172 -17.88 4.13 8.63
CA LEU A 172 -17.04 4.44 9.79
C LEU A 172 -17.82 5.24 10.84
N GLU A 173 -18.58 6.25 10.45
CA GLU A 173 -19.41 7.07 11.37
C GLU A 173 -20.39 6.21 12.20
N LYS A 174 -20.93 5.16 11.61
CA LYS A 174 -21.85 4.23 12.28
C LYS A 174 -21.16 3.22 13.21
N SER A 175 -19.91 2.88 12.95
CA SER A 175 -19.19 1.81 13.64
C SER A 175 -18.07 2.29 14.55
N LYS A 176 -17.70 3.57 14.49
CA LYS A 176 -16.59 4.16 15.24
C LYS A 176 -16.79 4.01 16.76
N PRO A 177 -15.74 3.66 17.52
CA PRO A 177 -15.81 3.52 18.97
C PRO A 177 -15.68 4.85 19.75
N PHE A 178 -15.57 5.98 19.04
CA PHE A 178 -15.36 7.33 19.61
C PHE A 178 -16.54 8.25 19.26
N GLN A 179 -16.69 9.35 20.03
CA GLN A 179 -17.83 10.27 19.89
C GLN A 179 -17.53 11.46 18.97
N GLU A 180 -16.27 11.79 18.78
CA GLU A 180 -15.81 12.94 18.00
C GLU A 180 -16.28 12.82 16.53
N PRO A 181 -16.65 13.95 15.89
CA PRO A 181 -17.04 13.95 14.48
C PRO A 181 -15.85 13.63 13.57
N ILE A 182 -16.12 12.98 12.45
CA ILE A 182 -15.12 12.79 11.41
C ILE A 182 -14.93 14.10 10.66
N VAL A 183 -13.72 14.66 10.69
CA VAL A 183 -13.35 15.92 10.03
C VAL A 183 -12.56 15.71 8.73
N THR A 184 -12.22 14.46 8.40
CA THR A 184 -11.52 14.10 7.16
C THR A 184 -12.30 14.60 5.94
N GLU A 185 -11.64 15.37 5.09
CA GLU A 185 -12.24 15.95 3.88
C GLU A 185 -12.39 14.89 2.77
N ILE A 186 -13.46 14.99 1.96
CA ILE A 186 -13.63 14.25 0.71
C ILE A 186 -13.87 15.30 -0.38
N VAL A 187 -12.85 15.56 -1.18
CA VAL A 187 -12.82 16.69 -2.12
C VAL A 187 -12.37 16.23 -3.51
N PRO A 188 -12.72 16.95 -4.58
CA PRO A 188 -12.23 16.62 -5.92
C PRO A 188 -10.72 16.73 -5.99
N ALA A 189 -10.09 15.82 -6.74
CA ALA A 189 -8.66 15.87 -7.01
C ALA A 189 -8.30 17.15 -7.80
N SER A 190 -7.19 17.75 -7.44
CA SER A 190 -6.56 18.87 -8.12
C SER A 190 -5.18 18.46 -8.66
N ALA A 191 -4.38 19.43 -9.11
CA ALA A 191 -3.01 19.14 -9.51
C ALA A 191 -2.23 18.49 -8.35
N PHE A 192 -1.54 17.41 -8.66
CA PHE A 192 -0.60 16.74 -7.77
C PHE A 192 0.82 17.09 -8.23
N TYR A 193 1.64 17.47 -7.29
CA TYR A 193 3.06 17.80 -7.50
C TYR A 193 3.88 16.79 -6.71
N ALA A 194 4.66 15.96 -7.39
CA ALA A 194 5.56 15.03 -6.72
C ALA A 194 6.55 15.81 -5.84
N ALA A 195 6.78 15.32 -4.64
CA ALA A 195 7.82 15.85 -3.78
C ALA A 195 9.22 15.57 -4.39
N GLU A 196 10.21 16.26 -3.86
CA GLU A 196 11.59 16.14 -4.30
C GLU A 196 12.08 14.69 -4.13
N GLU A 197 13.04 14.28 -4.95
CA GLU A 197 13.55 12.89 -5.02
C GLU A 197 13.97 12.34 -3.66
N TYR A 198 14.57 13.18 -2.80
CA TYR A 198 15.00 12.78 -1.46
C TYR A 198 13.85 12.53 -0.48
N HIS A 199 12.60 12.72 -0.91
CA HIS A 199 11.38 12.41 -0.17
C HIS A 199 10.69 11.13 -0.66
N GLN A 200 11.17 10.52 -1.72
CA GLN A 200 10.63 9.27 -2.25
C GLN A 200 11.41 8.09 -1.66
N ASP A 201 10.74 6.98 -1.21
CA ASP A 201 11.29 5.72 -0.66
C ASP A 201 12.05 5.82 0.68
#